data_41ba00072439db554df69fff7e6e077c
#
_entry.id   41ba00072439db554df69fff7e6e077c
#
_cell.length_a   1.000
_cell.length_b   1.000
_cell.length_c   1.000
_cell.angle_alpha   90.00
_cell.angle_beta   90.00
_cell.angle_gamma   90.00
#
_symmetry.space_group_name_H-M   'P 1'
#
loop_
_entity.id
_entity.type
_entity.pdbx_description
1 polymer ?
#
loop_
_entity_poly.entity_id
_entity_poly.type
_entity_poly.pdbx_seq_one_letter_code
_entity_poly.pdbx_strand_id
1 'polypeptide(L)'
;AYTYVGLVVFLCGVNVGFLPAGNYMGVALGASPYKWLLIPLSMLIGYYIVMAEPAVHVLNKQVEEITNGAVPQSAMNRSLSIGVAISAGLAMTRVLTGISIFYMLIPGYLAAILLSFFVPRIFTGIAFDSGGVASGPMTATFLLPFAMGACQSLGGNILTDAFGVVAMVAMTPLITIQAVSYTHLTLPTNRE
;
A
#
# COMPACT_ATOMS: atom_id res chain seq x y z
N ALA A 1 23.21 10.23 15.69
CA ALA A 1 23.63 11.24 14.70
C ALA A 1 23.38 10.74 13.26
N TYR A 2 23.95 9.59 12.86
CA TYR A 2 23.79 9.07 11.47
C TYR A 2 22.34 8.84 11.05
N THR A 3 21.53 8.25 11.93
CA THR A 3 20.09 8.00 11.67
C THR A 3 19.33 9.30 11.42
N TYR A 4 19.64 10.35 12.19
CA TYR A 4 19.00 11.65 12.02
C TYR A 4 19.37 12.29 10.68
N VAL A 5 20.66 12.29 10.32
CA VAL A 5 21.13 12.82 9.04
C VAL A 5 20.51 12.03 7.88
N GLY A 6 20.51 10.70 7.95
CA GLY A 6 19.90 9.85 6.94
C GLY A 6 18.38 10.12 6.77
N LEU A 7 17.67 10.29 7.88
CA LEU A 7 16.23 10.63 7.86
C LEU A 7 15.97 12.00 7.22
N VAL A 8 16.77 13.02 7.58
CA VAL A 8 16.65 14.37 6.99
C VAL A 8 16.89 14.33 5.48
N VAL A 9 17.98 13.67 5.03
CA VAL A 9 18.31 13.55 3.60
C VAL A 9 17.21 12.80 2.86
N PHE A 10 16.71 11.70 3.43
CA PHE A 10 15.61 10.93 2.85
C PHE A 10 14.34 11.77 2.72
N LEU A 11 13.90 12.43 3.80
CA LEU A 11 12.70 13.28 3.78
C LEU A 11 12.84 14.49 2.85
N CYS A 12 14.02 15.09 2.76
CA CYS A 12 14.28 16.13 1.76
C CYS A 12 14.14 15.59 0.34
N GLY A 13 14.74 14.44 0.04
CA GLY A 13 14.65 13.81 -1.29
C GLY A 13 13.22 13.49 -1.70
N VAL A 14 12.44 12.90 -0.81
CA VAL A 14 11.04 12.54 -1.12
C VAL A 14 10.15 13.79 -1.27
N ASN A 15 10.34 14.82 -0.45
CA ASN A 15 9.52 16.03 -0.54
C ASN A 15 9.89 16.93 -1.72
N VAL A 16 11.18 17.06 -2.05
CA VAL A 16 11.65 17.94 -3.13
C VAL A 16 11.59 17.24 -4.50
N GLY A 17 11.83 15.92 -4.53
CA GLY A 17 11.85 15.12 -5.76
C GLY A 17 10.54 14.42 -6.06
N PHE A 18 10.12 13.51 -5.18
CA PHE A 18 8.98 12.61 -5.46
C PHE A 18 7.62 13.31 -5.43
N LEU A 19 7.39 14.20 -4.47
CA LEU A 19 6.10 14.86 -4.33
C LEU A 19 5.73 15.70 -5.58
N PRO A 20 6.56 16.63 -6.08
CA PRO A 20 6.25 17.38 -7.29
C PRO A 20 6.22 16.48 -8.53
N ALA A 21 7.09 15.46 -8.63
CA ALA A 21 7.09 14.54 -9.75
C ALA A 21 5.80 13.70 -9.80
N GLY A 22 5.35 13.16 -8.66
CA GLY A 22 4.09 12.44 -8.56
C GLY A 22 2.90 13.30 -8.99
N ASN A 23 2.80 14.51 -8.45
CA ASN A 23 1.72 15.44 -8.81
C ASN A 23 1.74 15.79 -10.30
N TYR A 24 2.89 16.14 -10.85
CA TYR A 24 3.03 16.46 -12.27
C TYR A 24 2.61 15.30 -13.17
N MET A 25 3.06 14.06 -12.85
CA MET A 25 2.65 12.87 -13.60
C MET A 25 1.14 12.64 -13.52
N GLY A 26 0.54 12.81 -12.35
CA GLY A 26 -0.90 12.70 -12.15
C GLY A 26 -1.68 13.69 -13.01
N VAL A 27 -1.29 14.96 -12.99
CA VAL A 27 -1.91 16.03 -13.81
C VAL A 27 -1.76 15.72 -15.30
N ALA A 28 -0.54 15.42 -15.74
CA ALA A 28 -0.25 15.20 -17.17
C ALA A 28 -1.03 14.01 -17.74
N LEU A 29 -1.09 12.91 -17.01
CA LEU A 29 -1.82 11.71 -17.44
C LEU A 29 -3.34 11.87 -17.31
N GLY A 30 -3.82 12.52 -16.25
CA GLY A 30 -5.24 12.75 -16.03
C GLY A 30 -5.86 13.69 -17.08
N ALA A 31 -5.10 14.69 -17.56
CA ALA A 31 -5.50 15.57 -18.65
C ALA A 31 -5.40 14.90 -20.05
N SER A 32 -4.72 13.74 -20.14
CA SER A 32 -4.51 13.02 -21.40
C SER A 32 -5.79 12.26 -21.83
N PRO A 33 -5.98 12.02 -23.16
CA PRO A 33 -7.02 11.12 -23.64
C PRO A 33 -6.84 9.68 -23.13
N TYR A 34 -5.63 9.32 -22.71
CA TYR A 34 -5.27 7.99 -22.18
C TYR A 34 -5.36 7.90 -20.65
N LYS A 35 -6.27 8.64 -20.00
CA LYS A 35 -6.43 8.68 -18.53
C LYS A 35 -6.58 7.29 -17.87
N TRP A 36 -7.06 6.28 -18.59
CA TRP A 36 -7.17 4.90 -18.09
C TRP A 36 -5.81 4.24 -17.81
N LEU A 37 -4.71 4.76 -18.40
CA LEU A 37 -3.34 4.34 -18.06
C LEU A 37 -2.96 4.65 -16.60
N LEU A 38 -3.67 5.55 -15.94
CA LEU A 38 -3.49 5.83 -14.52
C LEU A 38 -3.67 4.57 -13.66
N ILE A 39 -4.56 3.64 -14.07
CA ILE A 39 -4.82 2.40 -13.30
C ILE A 39 -3.60 1.48 -13.32
N PRO A 40 -3.14 0.95 -14.48
CA PRO A 40 -2.00 0.04 -14.50
C PRO A 40 -0.71 0.71 -14.01
N LEU A 41 -0.56 2.01 -14.23
CA LEU A 41 0.60 2.75 -13.74
C LEU A 41 0.58 2.87 -12.21
N SER A 42 -0.58 3.17 -11.60
CA SER A 42 -0.70 3.19 -10.13
C SER A 42 -0.47 1.81 -9.50
N MET A 43 -0.88 0.73 -10.17
CA MET A 43 -0.57 -0.63 -9.74
C MET A 43 0.93 -0.90 -9.75
N LEU A 44 1.62 -0.51 -10.82
CA LEU A 44 3.07 -0.64 -10.94
C LEU A 44 3.79 0.19 -9.87
N ILE A 45 3.38 1.43 -9.70
CA ILE A 45 3.92 2.33 -8.67
C ILE A 45 3.69 1.73 -7.28
N GLY A 46 2.49 1.28 -6.96
CA GLY A 46 2.15 0.68 -5.67
C GLY A 46 2.98 -0.57 -5.37
N TYR A 47 3.24 -1.41 -6.38
CA TYR A 47 4.10 -2.58 -6.24
C TYR A 47 5.54 -2.18 -5.84
N TYR A 48 6.14 -1.24 -6.56
CA TYR A 48 7.52 -0.83 -6.30
C TYR A 48 7.67 0.05 -5.05
N ILE A 49 6.65 0.81 -4.66
CA ILE A 49 6.66 1.58 -3.41
C ILE A 49 6.88 0.65 -2.21
N VAL A 50 6.16 -0.47 -2.14
CA VAL A 50 6.32 -1.44 -1.05
C VAL A 50 7.72 -2.04 -1.04
N MET A 51 8.26 -2.35 -2.21
CA MET A 51 9.63 -2.88 -2.34
C MET A 51 10.70 -1.86 -1.94
N ALA A 52 10.45 -0.58 -2.14
CA ALA A 52 11.37 0.51 -1.81
C ALA A 52 11.21 1.03 -0.37
N GLU A 53 10.11 0.68 0.33
CA GLU A 53 9.80 1.19 1.66
C GLU A 53 10.67 0.51 2.74
N PRO A 54 11.58 1.23 3.41
CA PRO A 54 12.48 0.64 4.41
C PRO A 54 11.73 0.01 5.60
N ALA A 55 10.61 0.62 6.00
CA ALA A 55 9.81 0.14 7.12
C ALA A 55 9.18 -1.23 6.84
N VAL A 56 8.82 -1.52 5.59
CA VAL A 56 8.31 -2.83 5.18
C VAL A 56 9.38 -3.91 5.30
N HIS A 57 10.63 -3.60 4.98
CA HIS A 57 11.73 -4.57 5.16
C HIS A 57 11.94 -4.94 6.62
N VAL A 58 11.88 -3.97 7.53
CA VAL A 58 12.00 -4.21 8.97
C VAL A 58 10.83 -5.08 9.46
N LEU A 59 9.61 -4.77 9.05
CA LEU A 59 8.42 -5.55 9.37
C LEU A 59 8.55 -7.01 8.90
N ASN A 60 8.92 -7.21 7.66
CA ASN A 60 9.05 -8.53 7.07
C ASN A 60 10.10 -9.39 7.81
N LYS A 61 11.22 -8.76 8.20
CA LYS A 61 12.25 -9.42 9.00
C LYS A 61 11.74 -9.81 10.39
N GLN A 62 11.01 -8.92 11.07
CA GLN A 62 10.41 -9.22 12.36
C GLN A 62 9.42 -10.38 12.29
N VAL A 63 8.58 -10.44 11.25
CA VAL A 63 7.64 -11.54 11.05
C VAL A 63 8.39 -12.87 10.84
N GLU A 64 9.44 -12.88 10.04
CA GLU A 64 10.26 -14.08 9.83
C GLU A 64 10.92 -14.57 11.13
N GLU A 65 11.48 -13.66 11.93
CA GLU A 65 12.09 -13.97 13.23
C GLU A 65 11.06 -14.54 14.23
N ILE A 66 9.90 -13.91 14.36
CA ILE A 66 8.83 -14.34 15.28
C ILE A 66 8.27 -15.72 14.89
N THR A 67 8.23 -16.01 13.59
CA THR A 67 7.69 -17.28 13.07
C THR A 67 8.74 -18.37 12.93
N ASN A 68 9.98 -18.13 13.36
CA ASN A 68 11.11 -19.04 13.14
C ASN A 68 11.24 -19.50 11.67
N GLY A 69 10.99 -18.56 10.73
CA GLY A 69 11.07 -18.83 9.29
C GLY A 69 9.85 -19.51 8.67
N ALA A 70 8.79 -19.79 9.45
CA ALA A 70 7.56 -20.40 8.90
C ALA A 70 6.88 -19.47 7.86
N VAL A 71 6.97 -18.18 8.06
CA VAL A 71 6.55 -17.16 7.09
C VAL A 71 7.79 -16.42 6.57
N PRO A 72 8.32 -16.80 5.40
CA PRO A 72 9.55 -16.20 4.89
C PRO A 72 9.33 -14.74 4.43
N GLN A 73 10.34 -13.91 4.63
CA GLN A 73 10.35 -12.49 4.27
C GLN A 73 9.96 -12.26 2.80
N SER A 74 10.40 -13.14 1.90
CA SER A 74 10.10 -13.04 0.46
C SER A 74 8.62 -13.24 0.15
N ALA A 75 7.94 -14.17 0.83
CA ALA A 75 6.51 -14.38 0.67
C ALA A 75 5.71 -13.18 1.18
N MET A 76 6.08 -12.66 2.34
CA MET A 76 5.47 -11.47 2.93
C MET A 76 5.63 -10.25 2.02
N ASN A 77 6.85 -9.99 1.56
CA ASN A 77 7.13 -8.84 0.69
C ASN A 77 6.36 -8.89 -0.63
N ARG A 78 6.33 -10.07 -1.29
CA ARG A 78 5.56 -10.24 -2.54
C ARG A 78 4.05 -10.04 -2.32
N SER A 79 3.52 -10.61 -1.26
CA SER A 79 2.08 -10.49 -0.96
C SER A 79 1.68 -9.06 -0.64
N LEU A 80 2.47 -8.35 0.15
CA LEU A 80 2.25 -6.93 0.42
C LEU A 80 2.35 -6.09 -0.85
N SER A 81 3.37 -6.33 -1.69
CA SER A 81 3.54 -5.59 -2.96
C SER A 81 2.38 -5.80 -3.91
N ILE A 82 1.91 -7.04 -4.07
CA ILE A 82 0.74 -7.37 -4.90
C ILE A 82 -0.53 -6.75 -4.30
N GLY A 83 -0.72 -6.86 -2.99
CA GLY A 83 -1.87 -6.27 -2.31
C GLY A 83 -1.94 -4.75 -2.50
N VAL A 84 -0.83 -4.05 -2.27
CA VAL A 84 -0.77 -2.59 -2.46
C VAL A 84 -0.92 -2.20 -3.93
N ALA A 85 -0.39 -2.99 -4.87
CA ALA A 85 -0.62 -2.78 -6.29
C ALA A 85 -2.12 -2.82 -6.64
N ILE A 86 -2.82 -3.85 -6.20
CA ILE A 86 -4.28 -3.98 -6.40
C ILE A 86 -5.02 -2.81 -5.74
N SER A 87 -4.67 -2.49 -4.51
CA SER A 87 -5.27 -1.38 -3.76
C SER A 87 -5.07 -0.03 -4.44
N ALA A 88 -3.85 0.25 -4.94
CA ALA A 88 -3.55 1.46 -5.69
C ALA A 88 -4.34 1.54 -7.01
N GLY A 89 -4.48 0.41 -7.72
CA GLY A 89 -5.30 0.32 -8.93
C GLY A 89 -6.78 0.58 -8.67
N LEU A 90 -7.34 -0.02 -7.62
CA LEU A 90 -8.72 0.21 -7.19
C LEU A 90 -8.95 1.67 -6.77
N ALA A 91 -7.99 2.24 -6.03
CA ALA A 91 -8.05 3.63 -5.61
C ALA A 91 -8.01 4.59 -6.81
N MET A 92 -7.21 4.30 -7.83
CA MET A 92 -7.16 5.09 -9.05
C MET A 92 -8.42 4.91 -9.90
N THR A 93 -8.96 3.70 -9.97
CA THR A 93 -10.26 3.45 -10.60
C THR A 93 -11.35 4.32 -9.96
N ARG A 94 -11.33 4.42 -8.64
CA ARG A 94 -12.24 5.30 -7.90
C ARG A 94 -12.05 6.78 -8.26
N VAL A 95 -10.81 7.28 -8.34
CA VAL A 95 -10.52 8.66 -8.76
C VAL A 95 -11.08 8.95 -10.15
N LEU A 96 -11.01 7.97 -11.07
CA LEU A 96 -11.53 8.10 -12.44
C LEU A 96 -13.06 8.02 -12.54
N THR A 97 -13.70 7.26 -11.65
CA THR A 97 -15.15 6.96 -11.73
C THR A 97 -16.00 7.74 -10.73
N GLY A 98 -15.37 8.34 -9.71
CA GLY A 98 -16.08 9.07 -8.64
C GLY A 98 -16.85 8.18 -7.66
N ILE A 99 -16.61 6.86 -7.66
CA ILE A 99 -17.29 5.91 -6.75
C ILE A 99 -16.92 6.24 -5.30
N SER A 100 -17.90 6.18 -4.38
CA SER A 100 -17.65 6.41 -2.96
C SER A 100 -16.67 5.40 -2.37
N ILE A 101 -15.74 5.91 -1.56
CA ILE A 101 -14.70 5.09 -0.89
C ILE A 101 -15.30 4.00 0.01
N PHE A 102 -16.47 4.22 0.58
CA PHE A 102 -17.11 3.28 1.49
C PHE A 102 -17.44 1.94 0.83
N TYR A 103 -17.72 1.92 -0.48
CA TYR A 103 -17.93 0.66 -1.22
C TYR A 103 -16.69 -0.22 -1.27
N MET A 104 -15.51 0.33 -1.07
CA MET A 104 -14.24 -0.40 -1.06
C MET A 104 -13.74 -0.64 0.37
N LEU A 105 -13.82 0.37 1.26
CA LEU A 105 -13.34 0.23 2.64
C LEU A 105 -14.20 -0.70 3.48
N ILE A 106 -15.53 -0.63 3.37
CA ILE A 106 -16.40 -1.47 4.20
C ILE A 106 -16.16 -2.96 3.94
N PRO A 107 -16.22 -3.46 2.70
CA PRO A 107 -15.92 -4.88 2.45
C PRO A 107 -14.47 -5.25 2.77
N GLY A 108 -13.51 -4.35 2.56
CA GLY A 108 -12.11 -4.61 2.89
C GLY A 108 -11.86 -4.77 4.39
N TYR A 109 -12.37 -3.85 5.21
CA TYR A 109 -12.27 -3.99 6.67
C TYR A 109 -13.08 -5.16 7.20
N LEU A 110 -14.25 -5.44 6.61
CA LEU A 110 -15.03 -6.62 6.96
C LEU A 110 -14.25 -7.91 6.69
N ALA A 111 -13.59 -8.00 5.53
CA ALA A 111 -12.72 -9.12 5.19
C ALA A 111 -11.55 -9.25 6.17
N ALA A 112 -10.89 -8.13 6.55
CA ALA A 112 -9.81 -8.13 7.52
C ALA A 112 -10.27 -8.63 8.90
N ILE A 113 -11.45 -8.19 9.37
CA ILE A 113 -12.03 -8.62 10.63
C ILE A 113 -12.42 -10.11 10.57
N LEU A 114 -13.02 -10.56 9.47
CA LEU A 114 -13.37 -11.98 9.31
C LEU A 114 -12.11 -12.87 9.33
N LEU A 115 -11.03 -12.46 8.63
CA LEU A 115 -9.77 -13.19 8.65
C LEU A 115 -9.18 -13.27 10.05
N SER A 116 -9.36 -12.27 10.90
CA SER A 116 -8.81 -12.26 12.27
C SER A 116 -9.35 -13.39 13.17
N PHE A 117 -10.49 -13.98 12.82
CA PHE A 117 -11.03 -15.15 13.54
C PHE A 117 -10.34 -16.48 13.17
N PHE A 118 -9.67 -16.52 12.01
CA PHE A 118 -9.02 -17.73 11.48
C PHE A 118 -7.50 -17.73 11.66
N VAL A 119 -6.92 -16.60 12.08
CA VAL A 119 -5.48 -16.39 12.17
C VAL A 119 -5.06 -16.21 13.63
N PRO A 120 -3.89 -16.73 14.06
CA PRO A 120 -3.37 -16.50 15.41
C PRO A 120 -3.29 -15.02 15.77
N ARG A 121 -3.59 -14.69 17.04
CA ARG A 121 -3.68 -13.30 17.53
C ARG A 121 -2.44 -12.45 17.26
N ILE A 122 -1.25 -13.07 17.24
CA ILE A 122 0.00 -12.36 16.97
C ILE A 122 0.02 -11.77 15.55
N PHE A 123 -0.44 -12.52 14.54
CA PHE A 123 -0.51 -12.03 13.16
C PHE A 123 -1.61 -11.01 12.95
N THR A 124 -2.72 -11.16 13.67
CA THR A 124 -3.77 -10.13 13.69
C THR A 124 -3.20 -8.81 14.23
N GLY A 125 -2.46 -8.86 15.35
CA GLY A 125 -1.79 -7.68 15.92
C GLY A 125 -0.83 -7.04 14.93
N ILE A 126 0.07 -7.84 14.33
CA ILE A 126 1.03 -7.37 13.31
C ILE A 126 0.30 -6.76 12.11
N ALA A 127 -0.77 -7.41 11.63
CA ALA A 127 -1.53 -6.93 10.48
C ALA A 127 -2.13 -5.53 10.74
N PHE A 128 -2.77 -5.35 11.89
CA PHE A 128 -3.39 -4.07 12.23
C PHE A 128 -2.36 -2.95 12.49
N ASP A 129 -1.19 -3.27 13.03
CA ASP A 129 -0.09 -2.32 13.20
C ASP A 129 0.56 -1.94 11.86
N SER A 130 0.60 -2.87 10.92
CA SER A 130 1.28 -2.70 9.63
C SER A 130 0.60 -1.76 8.64
N GLY A 131 -0.65 -1.38 8.89
CA GLY A 131 -1.36 -0.41 8.06
C GLY A 131 -0.61 0.93 7.96
N GLY A 132 -0.05 1.40 9.08
CA GLY A 132 0.81 2.58 9.12
C GLY A 132 2.14 2.39 8.40
N VAL A 133 2.68 1.19 8.39
CA VAL A 133 3.95 0.86 7.72
C VAL A 133 3.80 0.90 6.20
N ALA A 134 2.76 0.31 5.64
CA ALA A 134 2.52 0.28 4.19
C ALA A 134 2.07 1.64 3.61
N SER A 135 1.43 2.47 4.43
CA SER A 135 1.07 3.85 4.08
C SER A 135 2.18 4.86 4.43
N GLY A 136 3.42 4.41 4.50
CA GLY A 136 4.60 5.17 4.90
C GLY A 136 4.99 6.33 3.97
N PRO A 137 6.22 6.88 4.17
CA PRO A 137 6.70 8.06 3.45
C PRO A 137 6.56 7.99 1.94
N MET A 138 6.86 6.84 1.32
CA MET A 138 6.79 6.71 -0.15
C MET A 138 5.35 6.79 -0.68
N THR A 139 4.40 6.19 0.03
CA THR A 139 2.97 6.30 -0.31
C THR A 139 2.47 7.74 -0.17
N ALA A 140 2.84 8.41 0.92
CA ALA A 140 2.40 9.78 1.21
C ALA A 140 3.04 10.83 0.30
N THR A 141 4.29 10.62 -0.15
CA THR A 141 5.03 11.63 -0.92
C THR A 141 5.05 11.38 -2.43
N PHE A 142 4.64 10.21 -2.90
CA PHE A 142 4.56 9.92 -4.33
C PHE A 142 3.18 9.47 -4.79
N LEU A 143 2.62 8.39 -4.20
CA LEU A 143 1.33 7.85 -4.64
C LEU A 143 0.17 8.80 -4.36
N LEU A 144 0.15 9.43 -3.18
CA LEU A 144 -0.87 10.41 -2.84
C LEU A 144 -0.80 11.65 -3.74
N PRO A 145 0.33 12.34 -3.94
CA PRO A 145 0.44 13.44 -4.90
C PRO A 145 0.09 13.05 -6.33
N PHE A 146 0.44 11.84 -6.76
CA PHE A 146 0.04 11.31 -8.07
C PHE A 146 -1.49 11.23 -8.19
N ALA A 147 -2.17 10.71 -7.17
CA ALA A 147 -3.63 10.67 -7.14
C ALA A 147 -4.26 12.08 -7.03
N MET A 148 -3.64 12.98 -6.28
CA MET A 148 -4.09 14.38 -6.18
C MET A 148 -4.01 15.09 -7.53
N GLY A 149 -2.90 14.94 -8.26
CA GLY A 149 -2.72 15.50 -9.59
C GLY A 149 -3.73 14.95 -10.59
N ALA A 150 -3.95 13.63 -10.58
CA ALA A 150 -4.98 12.98 -11.41
C ALA A 150 -6.38 13.51 -11.08
N CYS A 151 -6.73 13.58 -9.81
CA CYS A 151 -8.02 14.09 -9.34
C CYS A 151 -8.25 15.55 -9.75
N GLN A 152 -7.22 16.39 -9.61
CA GLN A 152 -7.26 17.81 -10.01
C GLN A 152 -7.53 17.97 -11.51
N SER A 153 -6.86 17.21 -12.35
CA SER A 153 -7.02 17.28 -13.81
C SER A 153 -8.40 16.79 -14.29
N LEU A 154 -9.03 15.91 -13.49
CA LEU A 154 -10.36 15.36 -13.77
C LEU A 154 -11.50 16.21 -13.18
N GLY A 155 -11.18 17.28 -12.44
CA GLY A 155 -12.17 18.13 -11.76
C GLY A 155 -12.85 17.45 -10.55
N GLY A 156 -12.23 16.42 -9.98
CA GLY A 156 -12.70 15.72 -8.78
C GLY A 156 -12.39 16.47 -7.50
N ASN A 157 -12.94 15.99 -6.39
CA ASN A 157 -12.68 16.55 -5.07
C ASN A 157 -11.43 15.90 -4.45
N ILE A 158 -10.34 16.65 -4.33
CA ILE A 158 -9.07 16.16 -3.80
C ILE A 158 -9.23 15.57 -2.40
N LEU A 159 -10.01 16.20 -1.52
CA LEU A 159 -10.16 15.76 -0.13
C LEU A 159 -10.90 14.43 -0.02
N THR A 160 -11.92 14.22 -0.83
CA THR A 160 -12.69 12.96 -0.79
C THR A 160 -12.06 11.89 -1.66
N ASP A 161 -11.54 12.25 -2.83
CA ASP A 161 -11.16 11.28 -3.86
C ASP A 161 -9.70 10.88 -3.79
N ALA A 162 -8.77 11.82 -3.63
CA ALA A 162 -7.34 11.51 -3.59
C ALA A 162 -6.90 10.91 -2.24
N PHE A 163 -7.34 11.46 -1.12
CA PHE A 163 -6.94 10.94 0.21
C PHE A 163 -7.41 9.51 0.47
N GLY A 164 -8.46 9.06 -0.20
CA GLY A 164 -8.90 7.67 -0.13
C GLY A 164 -7.85 6.65 -0.55
N VAL A 165 -6.88 7.04 -1.38
CA VAL A 165 -5.77 6.16 -1.80
C VAL A 165 -4.95 5.69 -0.59
N VAL A 166 -4.60 6.59 0.33
CA VAL A 166 -3.83 6.25 1.54
C VAL A 166 -4.61 5.27 2.43
N ALA A 167 -5.91 5.52 2.61
CA ALA A 167 -6.76 4.63 3.42
C ALA A 167 -6.85 3.21 2.82
N MET A 168 -6.95 3.11 1.50
CA MET A 168 -6.98 1.82 0.80
C MET A 168 -5.64 1.09 0.90
N VAL A 169 -4.52 1.80 0.77
CA VAL A 169 -3.17 1.22 0.93
C VAL A 169 -2.95 0.78 2.38
N ALA A 170 -3.38 1.57 3.37
CA ALA A 170 -3.29 1.20 4.78
C ALA A 170 -4.13 -0.03 5.15
N MET A 171 -5.26 -0.25 4.48
CA MET A 171 -6.12 -1.43 4.67
C MET A 171 -5.48 -2.71 4.13
N THR A 172 -4.64 -2.62 3.12
CA THR A 172 -4.07 -3.78 2.41
C THR A 172 -3.29 -4.74 3.32
N PRO A 173 -2.37 -4.29 4.20
CA PRO A 173 -1.65 -5.18 5.10
C PRO A 173 -2.54 -5.97 6.04
N LEU A 174 -3.68 -5.38 6.45
CA LEU A 174 -4.64 -6.05 7.31
C LEU A 174 -5.18 -7.34 6.69
N ILE A 175 -5.34 -7.34 5.37
CA ILE A 175 -5.82 -8.50 4.62
C ILE A 175 -4.65 -9.40 4.22
N THR A 176 -3.60 -8.83 3.63
CA THR A 176 -2.51 -9.63 3.04
C THR A 176 -1.68 -10.37 4.07
N ILE A 177 -1.35 -9.74 5.21
CA ILE A 177 -0.58 -10.40 6.28
C ILE A 177 -1.38 -11.56 6.87
N GLN A 178 -2.66 -11.35 7.13
CA GLN A 178 -3.52 -12.40 7.65
C GLN A 178 -3.71 -13.54 6.65
N ALA A 179 -3.93 -13.23 5.36
CA ALA A 179 -4.07 -14.23 4.32
C ALA A 179 -2.79 -15.06 4.14
N VAL A 180 -1.60 -14.43 4.13
CA VAL A 180 -0.32 -15.13 4.04
C VAL A 180 -0.09 -16.01 5.26
N SER A 181 -0.36 -15.49 6.46
CA SER A 181 -0.22 -16.26 7.69
C SER A 181 -1.16 -17.47 7.70
N TYR A 182 -2.40 -17.31 7.27
CA TYR A 182 -3.35 -18.41 7.15
C TYR A 182 -2.84 -19.48 6.19
N THR A 183 -2.38 -19.11 5.00
CA THR A 183 -1.90 -20.06 4.00
C THR A 183 -0.63 -20.79 4.43
N HIS A 184 0.33 -20.11 5.05
CA HIS A 184 1.58 -20.74 5.49
C HIS A 184 1.46 -21.59 6.77
N LEU A 185 0.46 -21.29 7.63
CA LEU A 185 0.28 -22.04 8.87
C LEU A 185 -0.72 -23.20 8.74
N THR A 186 -1.67 -23.11 7.80
CA THR A 186 -2.75 -24.11 7.68
C THR A 186 -2.53 -25.08 6.51
N LEU A 187 -1.84 -24.69 5.47
CA LEU A 187 -1.51 -25.60 4.38
C LEU A 187 -0.26 -26.42 4.74
N PRO A 188 -0.27 -27.75 4.58
CA PRO A 188 0.93 -28.56 4.76
C PRO A 188 1.97 -28.08 3.75
N THR A 189 3.01 -27.42 4.23
CA THR A 189 4.20 -27.19 3.41
C THR A 189 4.82 -28.57 3.15
N ASN A 190 4.72 -29.06 1.93
CA ASN A 190 5.56 -30.17 1.47
C ASN A 190 7.01 -29.68 1.56
N ARG A 191 7.61 -29.87 2.74
CA ARG A 191 9.06 -29.89 2.91
C ARG A 191 9.50 -31.33 2.68
N GLU A 192 9.68 -31.71 1.43
CA GLU A 192 10.61 -32.75 1.04
C GLU A 192 11.99 -32.14 0.82
#